data_a49772c0a2b83fc19728233eb04296dd
#
_entry.id   a49772c0a2b83fc19728233eb04296dd
#
_cell.length_a   1.000
_cell.length_b   1.000
_cell.length_c   1.000
_cell.angle_alpha   90.00
_cell.angle_beta   90.00
_cell.angle_gamma   90.00
#
_symmetry.space_group_name_H-M   'P 1'
#
loop_
_entity.id
_entity.type
_entity.pdbx_description
1 polymer ?
#
loop_
_entity_poly.entity_id
_entity_poly.type
_entity_poly.pdbx_seq_one_letter_code
_entity_poly.pdbx_strand_id
1 'polypeptide(L)'
;IYTDAGITGLGEAGNWGYLQATAAAIEKFADYLIGKDPFRIEDFNQNFLRSVYFRGSVIMSAISAIDIALWDIKGKALGVPVYELLGGKTREKVRVYASVMHLTEDNNELAKQYQQLQEMGFTAAKIFCNGLVSAPDGKGEFYSSRIEREVEKVRVCREAVGNDFDFVLEVHRGMTLPEAVAFGRAVEPYRPMILEDPV
;
A
#
# COMPACT_ATOMS: atom_id res chain seq x y z
N ILE A 1 -8.87 -0.21 -20.45
CA ILE A 1 -10.07 -0.58 -21.20
C ILE A 1 -10.27 0.45 -22.31
N TYR A 2 -10.45 -0.02 -23.52
CA TYR A 2 -10.71 0.83 -24.69
C TYR A 2 -12.19 0.73 -25.07
N THR A 3 -12.80 1.86 -25.44
CA THR A 3 -14.18 1.90 -25.89
C THR A 3 -14.27 2.25 -27.37
N ASP A 4 -15.39 1.90 -28.02
CA ASP A 4 -15.71 2.30 -29.40
C ASP A 4 -15.92 3.82 -29.56
N ALA A 5 -16.24 4.51 -28.48
CA ALA A 5 -16.32 5.98 -28.43
C ALA A 5 -14.95 6.67 -28.34
N GLY A 6 -13.84 5.93 -28.40
CA GLY A 6 -12.47 6.48 -28.31
C GLY A 6 -12.04 6.89 -26.89
N ILE A 7 -12.83 6.60 -25.87
CA ILE A 7 -12.48 6.86 -24.47
C ILE A 7 -11.70 5.66 -23.92
N THR A 8 -10.57 5.92 -23.28
CA THR A 8 -9.77 4.90 -22.62
C THR A 8 -9.88 5.07 -21.10
N GLY A 9 -10.23 4.00 -20.38
CA GLY A 9 -10.20 3.93 -18.93
C GLY A 9 -8.94 3.25 -18.43
N LEU A 10 -8.34 3.82 -17.38
CA LEU A 10 -7.15 3.31 -16.72
C LEU A 10 -7.51 2.73 -15.36
N GLY A 11 -7.05 1.52 -15.09
CA GLY A 11 -7.08 0.88 -13.79
C GLY A 11 -5.78 0.13 -13.54
N GLU A 12 -5.40 -0.02 -12.28
CA GLU A 12 -4.19 -0.70 -11.87
C GLU A 12 -4.49 -1.82 -10.88
N ALA A 13 -3.85 -2.96 -11.06
CA ALA A 13 -3.90 -4.09 -10.13
C ALA A 13 -2.49 -4.37 -9.58
N GLY A 14 -2.24 -3.96 -8.34
CA GLY A 14 -1.02 -4.29 -7.62
C GLY A 14 -1.25 -5.53 -6.76
N ASN A 15 -0.56 -6.63 -7.07
CA ASN A 15 -0.59 -7.86 -6.26
C ASN A 15 0.80 -8.47 -6.23
N TRP A 16 1.58 -8.08 -5.24
CA TRP A 16 2.99 -8.41 -5.12
C TRP A 16 3.25 -9.91 -5.25
N GLY A 17 4.17 -10.26 -6.16
CA GLY A 17 4.53 -11.65 -6.47
C GLY A 17 3.56 -12.40 -7.38
N TYR A 18 2.35 -11.85 -7.67
CA TYR A 18 1.31 -12.54 -8.43
C TYR A 18 0.74 -11.70 -9.58
N LEU A 19 1.54 -10.81 -10.16
CA LEU A 19 1.09 -9.91 -11.23
C LEU A 19 0.59 -10.66 -12.46
N GLN A 20 1.29 -11.74 -12.85
CA GLN A 20 0.90 -12.56 -14.00
C GLN A 20 -0.44 -13.29 -13.78
N ALA A 21 -0.67 -13.78 -12.55
CA ALA A 21 -1.93 -14.40 -12.20
C ALA A 21 -3.09 -13.39 -12.24
N THR A 22 -2.84 -12.16 -11.78
CA THR A 22 -3.81 -11.08 -11.83
C THR A 22 -4.10 -10.65 -13.27
N ALA A 23 -3.07 -10.55 -14.12
CA ALA A 23 -3.23 -10.27 -15.55
C ALA A 23 -4.10 -11.34 -16.24
N ALA A 24 -3.84 -12.61 -16.00
CA ALA A 24 -4.64 -13.71 -16.54
C ALA A 24 -6.11 -13.67 -16.06
N ALA A 25 -6.36 -13.24 -14.82
CA ALA A 25 -7.71 -13.03 -14.31
C ALA A 25 -8.42 -11.87 -15.03
N ILE A 26 -7.72 -10.76 -15.30
CA ILE A 26 -8.25 -9.62 -16.08
C ILE A 26 -8.58 -10.08 -17.51
N GLU A 27 -7.70 -10.82 -18.17
CA GLU A 27 -7.96 -11.37 -19.49
C GLU A 27 -9.19 -12.27 -19.53
N LYS A 28 -9.38 -13.11 -18.50
CA LYS A 28 -10.57 -13.94 -18.36
C LYS A 28 -11.86 -13.14 -18.21
N PHE A 29 -11.80 -12.00 -17.53
CA PHE A 29 -12.95 -11.11 -17.39
C PHE A 29 -13.25 -10.32 -18.66
N ALA A 30 -12.28 -10.15 -19.56
CA ALA A 30 -12.48 -9.48 -20.83
C ALA A 30 -13.55 -10.17 -21.71
N ASP A 31 -13.67 -11.50 -21.65
CA ASP A 31 -14.70 -12.26 -22.38
C ASP A 31 -16.13 -11.77 -22.05
N TYR A 32 -16.36 -11.34 -20.83
CA TYR A 32 -17.65 -10.79 -20.42
C TYR A 32 -17.80 -9.31 -20.77
N LEU A 33 -16.73 -8.53 -20.68
CA LEU A 33 -16.75 -7.08 -20.83
C LEU A 33 -16.84 -6.61 -22.29
N ILE A 34 -16.26 -7.37 -23.21
CA ILE A 34 -16.25 -7.00 -24.63
C ILE A 34 -17.68 -6.87 -25.15
N GLY A 35 -17.98 -5.70 -25.75
CA GLY A 35 -19.30 -5.39 -26.28
C GLY A 35 -20.35 -5.00 -25.23
N LYS A 36 -19.98 -4.83 -23.98
CA LYS A 36 -20.86 -4.33 -22.92
C LYS A 36 -20.77 -2.82 -22.75
N ASP A 37 -21.85 -2.23 -22.26
CA ASP A 37 -21.89 -0.84 -21.88
C ASP A 37 -20.98 -0.59 -20.63
N PRO A 38 -19.91 0.22 -20.74
CA PRO A 38 -19.00 0.48 -19.63
C PRO A 38 -19.64 1.26 -18.47
N PHE A 39 -20.83 1.82 -18.66
CA PHE A 39 -21.54 2.53 -17.59
C PHE A 39 -22.26 1.57 -16.64
N ARG A 40 -22.39 0.31 -16.99
CA ARG A 40 -23.01 -0.73 -16.15
C ARG A 40 -22.03 -1.33 -15.16
N ILE A 41 -21.39 -0.48 -14.36
CA ILE A 41 -20.31 -0.84 -13.42
C ILE A 41 -20.80 -1.87 -12.40
N GLU A 42 -22.00 -1.65 -11.82
CA GLU A 42 -22.58 -2.58 -10.86
C GLU A 42 -22.95 -3.94 -11.47
N ASP A 43 -23.38 -3.98 -12.72
CA ASP A 43 -23.66 -5.24 -13.43
C ASP A 43 -22.38 -6.10 -13.50
N PHE A 44 -21.26 -5.48 -13.85
CA PHE A 44 -19.96 -6.12 -13.83
C PHE A 44 -19.60 -6.62 -12.42
N ASN A 45 -19.66 -5.75 -11.42
CA ASN A 45 -19.29 -6.08 -10.05
C ASN A 45 -20.15 -7.22 -9.49
N GLN A 46 -21.48 -7.15 -9.64
CA GLN A 46 -22.39 -8.19 -9.18
C GLN A 46 -22.13 -9.53 -9.89
N ASN A 47 -21.85 -9.51 -11.18
CA ASN A 47 -21.55 -10.71 -11.94
C ASN A 47 -20.27 -11.37 -11.39
N PHE A 48 -19.15 -10.65 -11.33
CA PHE A 48 -17.87 -11.23 -10.93
C PHE A 48 -17.73 -11.49 -9.43
N LEU A 49 -18.43 -10.75 -8.58
CA LEU A 49 -18.45 -11.03 -7.15
C LEU A 49 -19.32 -12.24 -6.78
N ARG A 50 -20.32 -12.58 -7.60
CA ARG A 50 -21.29 -13.63 -7.29
C ARG A 50 -21.14 -14.89 -8.14
N SER A 51 -20.63 -14.79 -9.37
CA SER A 51 -20.52 -15.92 -10.28
C SER A 51 -19.34 -16.86 -10.02
N VAL A 52 -18.36 -16.43 -9.21
CA VAL A 52 -17.18 -17.22 -8.86
C VAL A 52 -17.26 -17.74 -7.43
N TYR A 53 -16.98 -19.04 -7.25
CA TYR A 53 -17.00 -19.68 -5.94
C TYR A 53 -15.81 -19.28 -5.07
N PHE A 54 -14.65 -19.03 -5.70
CA PHE A 54 -13.41 -18.71 -5.03
C PHE A 54 -13.04 -17.25 -5.25
N ARG A 55 -12.74 -16.57 -4.15
CA ARG A 55 -12.26 -15.21 -4.13
C ARG A 55 -10.92 -15.19 -3.43
N GLY A 56 -10.12 -14.25 -3.71
CA GLY A 56 -8.82 -14.08 -3.08
C GLY A 56 -8.15 -12.85 -3.66
N SER A 57 -6.97 -12.52 -3.21
CA SER A 57 -6.28 -11.29 -3.58
C SER A 57 -6.13 -11.14 -5.10
N VAL A 58 -5.78 -12.19 -5.82
CA VAL A 58 -5.63 -12.17 -7.30
C VAL A 58 -6.94 -11.76 -7.99
N ILE A 59 -8.04 -12.43 -7.68
CA ILE A 59 -9.34 -12.17 -8.29
C ILE A 59 -9.87 -10.79 -7.89
N MET A 60 -9.76 -10.44 -6.62
CA MET A 60 -10.21 -9.13 -6.13
C MET A 60 -9.40 -7.98 -6.71
N SER A 61 -8.09 -8.13 -6.88
CA SER A 61 -7.25 -7.13 -7.55
C SER A 61 -7.63 -6.94 -9.02
N ALA A 62 -7.94 -8.02 -9.72
CA ALA A 62 -8.40 -7.96 -11.11
C ALA A 62 -9.76 -7.25 -11.23
N ILE A 63 -10.73 -7.59 -10.36
CA ILE A 63 -12.04 -6.90 -10.31
C ILE A 63 -11.84 -5.41 -10.01
N SER A 64 -11.04 -5.07 -9.01
CA SER A 64 -10.77 -3.69 -8.62
C SER A 64 -10.15 -2.87 -9.75
N ALA A 65 -9.17 -3.41 -10.48
CA ALA A 65 -8.56 -2.71 -11.61
C ALA A 65 -9.58 -2.41 -12.72
N ILE A 66 -10.46 -3.35 -13.03
CA ILE A 66 -11.52 -3.16 -14.02
C ILE A 66 -12.53 -2.14 -13.52
N ASP A 67 -12.98 -2.23 -12.27
CA ASP A 67 -13.91 -1.29 -11.66
C ASP A 67 -13.38 0.16 -11.74
N ILE A 68 -12.13 0.37 -11.34
CA ILE A 68 -11.47 1.68 -11.44
C ILE A 68 -11.44 2.19 -12.89
N ALA A 69 -11.12 1.32 -13.85
CA ALA A 69 -11.09 1.70 -15.26
C ALA A 69 -12.49 2.06 -15.80
N LEU A 70 -13.54 1.39 -15.36
CA LEU A 70 -14.92 1.71 -15.74
C LEU A 70 -15.38 3.05 -15.14
N TRP A 71 -15.03 3.34 -13.88
CA TRP A 71 -15.27 4.65 -13.27
C TRP A 71 -14.51 5.77 -14.00
N ASP A 72 -13.26 5.52 -14.40
CA ASP A 72 -12.46 6.47 -15.18
C ASP A 72 -13.10 6.77 -16.54
N ILE A 73 -13.59 5.74 -17.25
CA ILE A 73 -14.37 5.92 -18.49
C ILE A 73 -15.59 6.81 -18.23
N LYS A 74 -16.36 6.51 -17.19
CA LYS A 74 -17.58 7.25 -16.85
C LYS A 74 -17.30 8.70 -16.53
N GLY A 75 -16.26 8.98 -15.75
CA GLY A 75 -15.81 10.35 -15.45
C GLY A 75 -15.41 11.11 -16.69
N LYS A 76 -14.59 10.50 -17.57
CA LYS A 76 -14.16 11.09 -18.85
C LYS A 76 -15.34 11.35 -19.78
N ALA A 77 -16.25 10.41 -19.92
CA ALA A 77 -17.42 10.56 -20.77
C ALA A 77 -18.38 11.69 -20.30
N LEU A 78 -18.48 11.90 -19.00
CA LEU A 78 -19.30 12.96 -18.41
C LEU A 78 -18.55 14.28 -18.24
N GLY A 79 -17.24 14.32 -18.49
CA GLY A 79 -16.41 15.52 -18.33
C GLY A 79 -16.19 15.93 -16.88
N VAL A 80 -16.29 15.00 -15.93
CA VAL A 80 -16.11 15.26 -14.50
C VAL A 80 -15.09 14.30 -13.88
N PRO A 81 -14.33 14.71 -12.86
CA PRO A 81 -13.46 13.78 -12.14
C PRO A 81 -14.28 12.77 -11.34
N VAL A 82 -13.72 11.58 -11.13
CA VAL A 82 -14.41 10.46 -10.47
C VAL A 82 -14.90 10.83 -9.06
N TYR A 83 -14.16 11.65 -8.32
CA TYR A 83 -14.59 12.06 -6.98
C TYR A 83 -15.94 12.83 -6.97
N GLU A 84 -16.27 13.56 -8.05
CA GLU A 84 -17.58 14.21 -8.18
C GLU A 84 -18.71 13.17 -8.32
N LEU A 85 -18.45 12.06 -9.02
CA LEU A 85 -19.40 10.95 -9.14
C LEU A 85 -19.60 10.21 -7.81
N LEU A 86 -18.62 10.27 -6.92
CA LEU A 86 -18.64 9.63 -5.60
C LEU A 86 -19.14 10.54 -4.47
N GLY A 87 -19.64 11.74 -4.79
CA GLY A 87 -20.24 12.66 -3.81
C GLY A 87 -19.48 13.97 -3.57
N GLY A 88 -18.44 14.24 -4.37
CA GLY A 88 -17.66 15.47 -4.28
C GLY A 88 -16.54 15.44 -3.23
N LYS A 89 -15.74 16.49 -3.22
CA LYS A 89 -14.60 16.57 -2.31
C LYS A 89 -14.95 17.23 -0.97
N THR A 90 -14.35 16.73 0.08
CA THR A 90 -14.48 17.27 1.44
C THR A 90 -13.30 18.18 1.83
N ARG A 91 -12.22 18.17 1.04
CA ARG A 91 -11.01 18.97 1.27
C ARG A 91 -10.25 19.18 -0.02
N GLU A 92 -9.46 20.24 -0.09
CA GLU A 92 -8.65 20.57 -1.28
C GLU A 92 -7.29 19.85 -1.29
N LYS A 93 -6.77 19.48 -0.12
CA LYS A 93 -5.47 18.81 0.05
C LYS A 93 -5.58 17.66 1.04
N VAL A 94 -4.82 16.61 0.78
CA VAL A 94 -4.66 15.45 1.68
C VAL A 94 -3.22 15.46 2.17
N ARG A 95 -3.03 15.36 3.50
CA ARG A 95 -1.71 15.13 4.08
C ARG A 95 -1.21 13.76 3.66
N VAL A 96 0.01 13.68 3.19
CA VAL A 96 0.66 12.43 2.78
C VAL A 96 1.89 12.16 3.65
N TYR A 97 2.29 10.90 3.75
CA TYR A 97 3.60 10.54 4.28
C TYR A 97 4.50 9.99 3.16
N ALA A 98 5.80 10.15 3.29
CA ALA A 98 6.75 9.57 2.37
C ALA A 98 6.86 8.06 2.64
N SER A 99 6.58 7.24 1.63
CA SER A 99 6.79 5.80 1.67
C SER A 99 8.11 5.49 0.97
N VAL A 100 9.18 5.42 1.74
CA VAL A 100 10.53 5.22 1.22
C VAL A 100 10.98 3.82 1.60
N MET A 101 11.29 3.01 0.60
CA MET A 101 11.95 1.72 0.85
C MET A 101 13.44 1.98 1.08
N HIS A 102 13.86 1.90 2.33
CA HIS A 102 15.28 2.00 2.66
C HIS A 102 15.92 0.63 2.60
N LEU A 103 17.01 0.54 1.87
CA LEU A 103 17.82 -0.68 1.76
C LEU A 103 19.10 -0.56 2.57
N THR A 104 19.23 0.49 3.42
CA THR A 104 20.41 0.67 4.26
C THR A 104 20.20 0.10 5.66
N GLU A 105 21.21 -0.59 6.15
CA GLU A 105 21.33 -1.02 7.55
C GLU A 105 22.15 -0.02 8.39
N ASP A 106 22.68 1.04 7.77
CA ASP A 106 23.40 2.10 8.47
C ASP A 106 22.43 3.12 9.07
N ASN A 107 22.35 3.13 10.39
CA ASN A 107 21.48 4.02 11.14
C ASN A 107 21.80 5.50 10.94
N ASN A 108 23.06 5.88 10.67
CA ASN A 108 23.43 7.27 10.43
C ASN A 108 22.94 7.74 9.05
N GLU A 109 23.01 6.86 8.06
CA GLU A 109 22.49 7.15 6.74
C GLU A 109 20.96 7.21 6.77
N LEU A 110 20.33 6.28 7.49
CA LEU A 110 18.89 6.27 7.70
C LEU A 110 18.42 7.60 8.33
N ALA A 111 19.05 8.05 9.41
CA ALA A 111 18.77 9.32 10.06
C ALA A 111 18.84 10.52 9.10
N LYS A 112 19.90 10.58 8.27
CA LYS A 112 20.07 11.63 7.26
C LYS A 112 18.97 11.64 6.20
N GLN A 113 18.52 10.47 5.75
CA GLN A 113 17.42 10.35 4.79
C GLN A 113 16.13 10.92 5.35
N TYR A 114 15.82 10.68 6.64
CA TYR A 114 14.63 11.27 7.27
C TYR A 114 14.73 12.77 7.47
N GLN A 115 15.91 13.30 7.78
CA GLN A 115 16.15 14.74 7.80
C GLN A 115 15.92 15.36 6.41
N GLN A 116 16.39 14.73 5.34
CA GLN A 116 16.15 15.20 3.97
C GLN A 116 14.65 15.21 3.63
N LEU A 117 13.88 14.19 4.04
CA LEU A 117 12.44 14.19 3.85
C LEU A 117 11.76 15.36 4.57
N GLN A 118 12.21 15.67 5.78
CA GLN A 118 11.73 16.83 6.54
C GLN A 118 12.08 18.15 5.84
N GLU A 119 13.29 18.28 5.31
CA GLU A 119 13.73 19.45 4.52
C GLU A 119 12.93 19.61 3.22
N MET A 120 12.50 18.51 2.60
CA MET A 120 11.59 18.51 1.43
C MET A 120 10.16 18.93 1.78
N GLY A 121 9.83 19.11 3.06
CA GLY A 121 8.52 19.53 3.53
C GLY A 121 7.56 18.39 3.89
N PHE A 122 8.00 17.13 3.90
CA PHE A 122 7.19 16.07 4.48
C PHE A 122 7.09 16.24 6.00
N THR A 123 5.94 15.90 6.54
CA THR A 123 5.68 15.91 7.98
C THR A 123 5.45 14.52 8.54
N ALA A 124 5.54 13.51 7.69
CA ALA A 124 5.41 12.12 8.06
C ALA A 124 6.16 11.22 7.07
N ALA A 125 6.66 10.08 7.53
CA ALA A 125 7.27 9.07 6.70
C ALA A 125 7.10 7.66 7.28
N LYS A 126 7.23 6.65 6.40
CA LYS A 126 7.20 5.24 6.76
C LYS A 126 8.63 4.75 7.05
N ILE A 127 8.81 4.04 8.16
CA ILE A 127 10.04 3.32 8.52
C ILE A 127 9.80 1.82 8.32
N PHE A 128 10.63 1.18 7.52
CA PHE A 128 10.60 -0.26 7.36
C PHE A 128 11.27 -0.95 8.54
N CYS A 129 10.49 -1.69 9.32
CA CYS A 129 10.88 -2.49 10.47
C CYS A 129 10.71 -3.98 10.18
N ASN A 130 11.10 -4.38 8.99
CA ASN A 130 10.85 -5.72 8.49
C ASN A 130 12.11 -6.61 8.52
N GLY A 131 13.04 -6.34 9.41
CA GLY A 131 14.28 -7.12 9.60
C GLY A 131 14.11 -8.62 9.90
N LEU A 132 12.97 -9.17 9.55
CA LEU A 132 12.56 -10.56 9.76
C LEU A 132 12.81 -11.46 8.56
N VAL A 133 13.23 -10.89 7.46
CA VAL A 133 13.79 -11.68 6.37
C VAL A 133 15.09 -12.25 6.89
N SER A 134 15.14 -13.58 6.97
CA SER A 134 16.27 -14.40 7.42
C SER A 134 17.61 -13.72 7.19
N ALA A 135 18.46 -13.71 8.21
CA ALA A 135 19.83 -13.23 8.04
C ALA A 135 20.42 -13.87 6.77
N PRO A 136 21.06 -13.10 5.90
CA PRO A 136 21.53 -13.59 4.60
C PRO A 136 22.47 -14.81 4.69
N ASP A 137 23.04 -15.05 5.88
CA ASP A 137 23.96 -16.14 6.16
C ASP A 137 23.28 -17.42 6.71
N GLY A 138 21.94 -17.43 6.80
CA GLY A 138 21.19 -18.57 7.32
C GLY A 138 21.36 -18.84 8.82
N LYS A 139 22.09 -17.96 9.54
CA LYS A 139 22.23 -18.04 10.99
C LYS A 139 21.03 -17.32 11.61
N GLY A 140 20.23 -18.07 12.37
CA GLY A 140 19.09 -17.51 13.08
C GLY A 140 19.53 -16.37 14.01
N GLU A 141 18.90 -15.22 13.87
CA GLU A 141 19.10 -14.12 14.81
C GLU A 141 18.32 -14.38 16.10
N PHE A 142 18.91 -14.02 17.23
CA PHE A 142 18.20 -14.13 18.51
C PHE A 142 17.02 -13.17 18.54
N TYR A 143 15.92 -13.63 19.13
CA TYR A 143 14.67 -12.88 19.27
C TYR A 143 14.86 -11.46 19.83
N SER A 144 15.61 -11.34 20.93
CA SER A 144 15.87 -10.05 21.59
C SER A 144 16.68 -9.10 20.69
N SER A 145 17.75 -9.58 20.09
CA SER A 145 18.63 -8.77 19.22
C SER A 145 17.89 -8.23 18.01
N ARG A 146 16.98 -9.01 17.46
CA ARG A 146 16.14 -8.62 16.32
C ARG A 146 15.18 -7.50 16.69
N ILE A 147 14.50 -7.61 17.82
CA ILE A 147 13.61 -6.54 18.32
C ILE A 147 14.41 -5.27 18.62
N GLU A 148 15.53 -5.39 19.32
CA GLU A 148 16.40 -4.26 19.65
C GLU A 148 16.89 -3.51 18.41
N ARG A 149 17.28 -4.23 17.35
CA ARG A 149 17.70 -3.61 16.10
C ARG A 149 16.59 -2.79 15.44
N GLU A 150 15.37 -3.31 15.38
CA GLU A 150 14.25 -2.58 14.78
C GLU A 150 13.84 -1.38 15.64
N VAL A 151 13.90 -1.50 16.96
CA VAL A 151 13.66 -0.39 17.90
C VAL A 151 14.73 0.70 17.71
N GLU A 152 15.97 0.32 17.52
CA GLU A 152 17.09 1.26 17.32
C GLU A 152 16.90 2.08 16.03
N LYS A 153 16.43 1.48 14.94
CA LYS A 153 16.05 2.21 13.72
C LYS A 153 15.03 3.32 14.02
N VAL A 154 13.98 2.97 14.76
CA VAL A 154 12.94 3.95 15.14
C VAL A 154 13.51 5.06 16.02
N ARG A 155 14.36 4.70 16.99
CA ARG A 155 15.01 5.65 17.89
C ARG A 155 15.83 6.68 17.11
N VAL A 156 16.74 6.24 16.25
CA VAL A 156 17.62 7.15 15.50
C VAL A 156 16.85 8.05 14.54
N CYS A 157 15.80 7.55 13.90
CA CYS A 157 14.94 8.38 13.07
C CYS A 157 14.22 9.44 13.90
N ARG A 158 13.68 9.07 15.08
CA ARG A 158 13.01 10.01 15.99
C ARG A 158 13.96 11.10 16.48
N GLU A 159 15.16 10.74 16.87
CA GLU A 159 16.17 11.70 17.30
C GLU A 159 16.59 12.66 16.17
N ALA A 160 16.62 12.17 14.94
CA ALA A 160 17.02 12.96 13.78
C ALA A 160 16.01 14.05 13.39
N VAL A 161 14.70 13.77 13.48
CA VAL A 161 13.64 14.69 13.01
C VAL A 161 12.81 15.32 14.13
N GLY A 162 12.99 14.90 15.37
CA GLY A 162 12.25 15.45 16.50
C GLY A 162 10.78 14.99 16.57
N ASN A 163 9.97 15.65 17.41
CA ASN A 163 8.60 15.26 17.70
C ASN A 163 7.54 15.82 16.73
N ASP A 164 7.91 16.75 15.88
CA ASP A 164 7.00 17.39 14.91
C ASP A 164 6.96 16.64 13.57
N PHE A 165 7.34 15.38 13.58
CA PHE A 165 7.34 14.49 12.42
C PHE A 165 6.71 13.15 12.79
N ASP A 166 5.72 12.69 12.03
CA ASP A 166 5.03 11.43 12.32
C ASP A 166 5.68 10.23 11.64
N PHE A 167 5.61 9.07 12.30
CA PHE A 167 6.10 7.81 11.75
C PHE A 167 5.00 6.78 11.59
N VAL A 168 5.03 6.10 10.44
CA VAL A 168 4.37 4.83 10.19
C VAL A 168 5.44 3.75 10.26
N LEU A 169 5.30 2.76 11.12
CA LEU A 169 6.22 1.63 11.23
C LEU A 169 5.65 0.46 10.45
N GLU A 170 6.31 0.11 9.35
CA GLU A 170 5.89 -0.96 8.45
C GLU A 170 6.62 -2.25 8.76
N VAL A 171 5.90 -3.30 9.10
CA VAL A 171 6.47 -4.60 9.47
C VAL A 171 6.21 -5.68 8.42
N HIS A 172 5.28 -5.46 7.48
CA HIS A 172 4.94 -6.38 6.40
C HIS A 172 4.63 -7.82 6.86
N ARG A 173 3.90 -7.96 7.97
CA ARG A 173 3.55 -9.28 8.54
C ARG A 173 4.77 -10.15 8.87
N GLY A 174 5.88 -9.53 9.14
CA GLY A 174 7.13 -10.21 9.40
C GLY A 174 7.29 -10.65 10.86
N MET A 175 6.37 -10.32 11.78
CA MET A 175 6.45 -10.67 13.20
C MET A 175 5.44 -11.75 13.58
N THR A 176 5.83 -12.64 14.50
CA THR A 176 4.86 -13.42 15.25
C THR A 176 4.11 -12.53 16.24
N LEU A 177 2.95 -12.98 16.72
CA LEU A 177 2.16 -12.19 17.67
C LEU A 177 2.96 -11.77 18.94
N PRO A 178 3.76 -12.63 19.59
CA PRO A 178 4.60 -12.22 20.72
C PRO A 178 5.63 -11.13 20.33
N GLU A 179 6.23 -11.23 19.15
CA GLU A 179 7.18 -10.24 18.64
C GLU A 179 6.52 -8.89 18.39
N ALA A 180 5.35 -8.90 17.76
CA ALA A 180 4.56 -7.68 17.50
C ALA A 180 4.19 -6.96 18.80
N VAL A 181 3.80 -7.70 19.83
CA VAL A 181 3.50 -7.15 21.16
C VAL A 181 4.76 -6.57 21.81
N ALA A 182 5.89 -7.29 21.77
CA ALA A 182 7.15 -6.82 22.34
C ALA A 182 7.68 -5.58 21.61
N PHE A 183 7.67 -5.61 20.29
CA PHE A 183 8.09 -4.46 19.47
C PHE A 183 7.19 -3.25 19.70
N GLY A 184 5.86 -3.42 19.65
CA GLY A 184 4.90 -2.34 19.89
C GLY A 184 5.13 -1.63 21.22
N ARG A 185 5.34 -2.39 22.32
CA ARG A 185 5.68 -1.82 23.62
C ARG A 185 7.02 -1.09 23.63
N ALA A 186 8.02 -1.63 22.94
CA ALA A 186 9.36 -1.05 22.93
C ALA A 186 9.43 0.26 22.09
N VAL A 187 8.57 0.42 21.07
CA VAL A 187 8.53 1.64 20.25
C VAL A 187 7.56 2.70 20.77
N GLU A 188 6.71 2.39 21.75
CA GLU A 188 5.75 3.32 22.32
C GLU A 188 6.37 4.66 22.78
N PRO A 189 7.58 4.70 23.41
CA PRO A 189 8.23 5.96 23.78
C PRO A 189 8.53 6.89 22.61
N TYR A 190 8.66 6.34 21.41
CA TYR A 190 8.94 7.11 20.17
C TYR A 190 7.66 7.57 19.46
N ARG A 191 6.49 7.28 20.01
CA ARG A 191 5.17 7.76 19.55
C ARG A 191 4.94 7.57 18.05
N PRO A 192 5.01 6.34 17.53
CA PRO A 192 4.62 6.09 16.15
C PRO A 192 3.12 6.38 15.96
N MET A 193 2.76 6.94 14.83
CA MET A 193 1.37 7.21 14.46
C MET A 193 0.62 5.93 14.13
N ILE A 194 1.31 5.00 13.45
CA ILE A 194 0.75 3.71 13.01
C ILE A 194 1.82 2.64 13.18
N LEU A 195 1.41 1.46 13.65
CA LEU A 195 2.14 0.20 13.50
C LEU A 195 1.39 -0.62 12.45
N GLU A 196 1.96 -0.71 11.24
CA GLU A 196 1.32 -1.26 10.05
C GLU A 196 1.70 -2.74 9.89
N ASP A 197 0.71 -3.58 9.65
CA ASP A 197 0.83 -5.00 9.32
C ASP A 197 1.86 -5.77 10.17
N PRO A 198 1.80 -5.75 11.53
CA PRO A 198 2.84 -6.39 12.33
C PRO A 198 2.80 -7.93 12.25
N VAL A 199 1.61 -8.54 11.97
CA VAL A 199 1.37 -9.98 11.87
C VAL A 199 0.51 -10.32 10.68
#